data_063d40036381feb4bed42bf3b310ad09
#
_entry.id   063d40036381feb4bed42bf3b310ad09
#
_cell.length_a   1.000
_cell.length_b   1.000
_cell.length_c   1.000
_cell.angle_alpha   90.00
_cell.angle_beta   90.00
_cell.angle_gamma   90.00
#
_symmetry.space_group_name_H-M   'P 1'
#
loop_
_entity.id
_entity.type
_entity.pdbx_description
1 polymer ?
#
loop_
_entity_poly.entity_id
_entity_poly.type
_entity_poly.pdbx_seq_one_letter_code
_entity_poly.pdbx_strand_id
1 'polypeptide(L)'
;MTGFDELWPGGPRFRQQEGSFRLSTDSVLLAAFAADIRAKRIIDLGCGAGVLTVLLSHARPDAVIRGVEIQPESAALCRENMAANGFGSDGIVTGDLRQYRELFTAGEYDLVVSNPPYFTSGSGVTAPDDRRAAARDERFCTLEDLCAAAKYLCRWGGSFALVHRPERLSEVFCAMTRHGIEPKRLRMVQYKAGAAPNLVLIEGRRGGKSGLSILPPLLLTDENGADTAEVREIYHL
;
A
#
# COMPACT_ATOMS: atom_id res chain seq x y z
N MET A 1 8.29 22.42 16.43
CA MET A 1 6.97 21.81 16.17
C MET A 1 6.83 21.77 14.66
N THR A 2 7.04 20.64 14.04
CA THR A 2 6.81 20.47 12.62
C THR A 2 5.29 20.49 12.39
N GLY A 3 4.81 21.41 11.54
CA GLY A 3 3.40 21.55 11.18
C GLY A 3 2.89 20.31 10.42
N PHE A 4 1.61 20.33 10.07
CA PHE A 4 1.05 19.40 9.08
C PHE A 4 1.27 19.98 7.68
N ASP A 5 1.74 19.14 6.76
CA ASP A 5 1.87 19.44 5.35
C ASP A 5 0.64 18.92 4.59
N GLU A 6 0.06 19.72 3.70
CA GLU A 6 -1.02 19.27 2.82
C GLU A 6 -0.42 18.52 1.63
N LEU A 7 -1.03 17.40 1.24
CA LEU A 7 -0.60 16.65 0.06
C LEU A 7 -0.92 17.41 -1.24
N TRP A 8 -2.06 18.13 -1.24
CA TRP A 8 -2.46 19.10 -2.26
C TRP A 8 -3.28 20.20 -1.60
N PRO A 9 -3.48 21.37 -2.20
CA PRO A 9 -4.23 22.48 -1.60
C PRO A 9 -5.64 22.06 -1.15
N GLY A 10 -5.92 22.17 0.14
CA GLY A 10 -7.20 21.75 0.74
C GLY A 10 -7.37 20.24 0.86
N GLY A 11 -6.33 19.45 0.60
CA GLY A 11 -6.32 18.00 0.66
C GLY A 11 -5.91 17.44 2.02
N PRO A 12 -5.60 16.12 2.05
CA PRO A 12 -5.18 15.45 3.26
C PRO A 12 -3.91 16.05 3.85
N ARG A 13 -3.89 16.19 5.17
CA ARG A 13 -2.78 16.77 5.93
C ARG A 13 -2.01 15.68 6.65
N PHE A 14 -0.69 15.75 6.57
CA PHE A 14 0.20 14.77 7.17
C PHE A 14 1.27 15.46 8.02
N ARG A 15 1.47 14.94 9.21
CA ARG A 15 2.67 15.22 9.99
C ARG A 15 3.75 14.25 9.55
N GLN A 16 4.93 14.78 9.27
CA GLN A 16 6.12 14.00 8.96
C GLN A 16 7.12 14.10 10.12
N GLN A 17 7.78 13.01 10.46
CA GLN A 17 8.85 13.02 11.43
C GLN A 17 10.18 13.11 10.69
N GLU A 18 11.11 13.95 11.14
CA GLU A 18 12.46 14.04 10.56
C GLU A 18 13.12 12.65 10.59
N GLY A 19 13.59 12.18 9.43
CA GLY A 19 14.19 10.85 9.28
C GLY A 19 13.20 9.70 9.08
N SER A 20 11.89 9.94 9.11
CA SER A 20 10.87 8.95 8.75
C SER A 20 10.52 8.99 7.25
N PHE A 21 9.77 7.99 6.81
CA PHE A 21 9.34 7.82 5.43
C PHE A 21 8.66 9.10 4.91
N ARG A 22 9.21 9.71 3.87
CA ARG A 22 8.55 10.81 3.14
C ARG A 22 7.23 10.32 2.55
N LEU A 23 6.27 11.23 2.35
CA LEU A 23 5.04 10.97 1.58
C LEU A 23 5.40 10.23 0.29
N SER A 24 5.12 8.93 0.28
CA SER A 24 5.57 8.05 -0.79
C SER A 24 4.56 8.12 -1.94
N THR A 25 5.02 8.48 -3.12
CA THR A 25 4.27 8.38 -4.38
C THR A 25 3.59 7.01 -4.49
N ASP A 26 4.26 5.96 -4.05
CA ASP A 26 3.78 4.56 -4.10
C ASP A 26 2.46 4.39 -3.36
N SER A 27 2.33 4.98 -2.16
CA SER A 27 1.08 4.94 -1.37
C SER A 27 -0.05 5.72 -2.04
N VAL A 28 0.25 6.86 -2.67
CA VAL A 28 -0.74 7.66 -3.39
C VAL A 28 -1.26 6.90 -4.60
N LEU A 29 -0.37 6.31 -5.39
CA LEU A 29 -0.73 5.52 -6.57
C LEU A 29 -1.50 4.25 -6.20
N LEU A 30 -1.10 3.57 -5.10
CA LEU A 30 -1.84 2.42 -4.60
C LEU A 30 -3.23 2.81 -4.09
N ALA A 31 -3.38 3.93 -3.40
CA ALA A 31 -4.68 4.42 -2.94
C ALA A 31 -5.62 4.67 -4.13
N ALA A 32 -5.14 5.36 -5.18
CA ALA A 32 -5.89 5.61 -6.40
C ALA A 32 -6.28 4.30 -7.11
N PHE A 33 -5.35 3.35 -7.24
CA PHE A 33 -5.60 2.03 -7.85
C PHE A 33 -6.63 1.21 -7.06
N ALA A 34 -6.60 1.29 -5.73
CA ALA A 34 -7.49 0.57 -4.84
C ALA A 34 -8.86 1.26 -4.65
N ALA A 35 -8.98 2.56 -4.95
CA ALA A 35 -10.20 3.32 -4.78
C ALA A 35 -11.40 2.77 -5.59
N ASP A 36 -11.16 2.13 -6.74
CA ASP A 36 -12.20 1.49 -7.55
C ASP A 36 -12.72 0.17 -6.96
N ILE A 37 -11.99 -0.41 -6.00
CA ILE A 37 -12.37 -1.69 -5.40
C ILE A 37 -13.50 -1.44 -4.39
N ARG A 38 -14.66 -2.07 -4.63
CA ARG A 38 -15.81 -1.92 -3.76
C ARG A 38 -15.56 -2.57 -2.40
N ALA A 39 -15.45 -1.76 -1.34
CA ALA A 39 -15.14 -2.23 0.00
C ALA A 39 -15.82 -1.34 1.06
N LYS A 40 -16.34 -1.95 2.13
CA LYS A 40 -16.85 -1.28 3.33
C LYS A 40 -15.94 -1.47 4.54
N ARG A 41 -15.13 -2.51 4.53
CA ARG A 41 -14.16 -2.82 5.58
C ARG A 41 -12.80 -3.02 4.93
N ILE A 42 -11.87 -2.15 5.26
CA ILE A 42 -10.52 -2.09 4.67
C ILE A 42 -9.50 -2.22 5.79
N ILE A 43 -8.40 -2.94 5.53
CA ILE A 43 -7.25 -2.97 6.43
C ILE A 43 -5.96 -2.72 5.66
N ASP A 44 -5.11 -1.85 6.22
CA ASP A 44 -3.77 -1.50 5.73
C ASP A 44 -2.71 -2.25 6.55
N LEU A 45 -1.97 -3.14 5.90
CA LEU A 45 -0.95 -3.97 6.51
C LEU A 45 0.42 -3.31 6.41
N GLY A 46 0.97 -2.92 7.56
CA GLY A 46 2.17 -2.08 7.64
C GLY A 46 1.83 -0.63 7.30
N CYS A 47 0.86 -0.06 8.02
CA CYS A 47 0.31 1.25 7.67
C CYS A 47 1.30 2.42 7.86
N GLY A 48 2.44 2.21 8.53
CA GLY A 48 3.44 3.23 8.77
C GLY A 48 2.85 4.49 9.40
N ALA A 49 3.15 5.66 8.82
CA ALA A 49 2.58 6.95 9.21
C ALA A 49 1.13 7.18 8.72
N GLY A 50 0.52 6.21 8.04
CA GLY A 50 -0.89 6.24 7.68
C GLY A 50 -1.22 6.93 6.35
N VAL A 51 -0.25 7.11 5.45
CA VAL A 51 -0.51 7.79 4.16
C VAL A 51 -1.59 7.06 3.37
N LEU A 52 -1.42 5.76 3.15
CA LEU A 52 -2.40 4.93 2.42
C LEU A 52 -3.74 4.87 3.17
N THR A 53 -3.70 4.69 4.50
CA THR A 53 -4.88 4.64 5.36
C THR A 53 -5.72 5.91 5.26
N VAL A 54 -5.10 7.10 5.36
CA VAL A 54 -5.78 8.40 5.26
C VAL A 54 -6.36 8.62 3.87
N LEU A 55 -5.58 8.34 2.81
CA LEU A 55 -6.03 8.50 1.43
C LEU A 55 -7.25 7.62 1.10
N LEU A 56 -7.25 6.37 1.56
CA LEU A 56 -8.39 5.48 1.41
C LEU A 56 -9.60 5.96 2.22
N SER A 57 -9.38 6.57 3.40
CA SER A 57 -10.48 7.15 4.19
C SER A 57 -11.14 8.34 3.49
N HIS A 58 -10.35 9.16 2.79
CA HIS A 58 -10.89 10.22 1.94
C HIS A 58 -11.65 9.66 0.73
N ALA A 59 -11.08 8.67 0.03
CA ALA A 59 -11.70 8.06 -1.14
C ALA A 59 -12.97 7.25 -0.79
N ARG A 60 -13.09 6.79 0.45
CA ARG A 60 -14.17 5.90 0.94
C ARG A 60 -14.69 6.35 2.30
N PRO A 61 -15.38 7.48 2.40
CA PRO A 61 -15.83 8.03 3.67
C PRO A 61 -16.88 7.16 4.38
N ASP A 62 -17.53 6.24 3.66
CA ASP A 62 -18.50 5.26 4.15
C ASP A 62 -17.84 3.93 4.59
N ALA A 63 -16.54 3.75 4.41
CA ALA A 63 -15.82 2.54 4.78
C ALA A 63 -15.20 2.67 6.18
N VAL A 64 -15.16 1.54 6.89
CA VAL A 64 -14.36 1.40 8.12
C VAL A 64 -12.96 0.97 7.72
N ILE A 65 -11.97 1.81 8.03
CA ILE A 65 -10.57 1.53 7.71
C ILE A 65 -9.79 1.27 8.99
N ARG A 66 -9.00 0.21 8.97
CA ARG A 66 -8.08 -0.17 10.04
C ARG A 66 -6.66 -0.25 9.51
N GLY A 67 -5.69 -0.22 10.41
CA GLY A 67 -4.27 -0.40 10.08
C GLY A 67 -3.56 -1.19 11.16
N VAL A 68 -2.49 -1.89 10.78
CA VAL A 68 -1.55 -2.52 11.71
C VAL A 68 -0.14 -2.08 11.39
N GLU A 69 0.61 -1.69 12.42
CA GLU A 69 1.99 -1.23 12.30
C GLU A 69 2.81 -1.74 13.50
N ILE A 70 3.98 -2.31 13.21
CA ILE A 70 4.85 -2.89 14.24
C ILE A 70 5.60 -1.83 15.05
N GLN A 71 5.90 -0.68 14.44
CA GLN A 71 6.66 0.41 15.07
C GLN A 71 5.70 1.31 15.84
N PRO A 72 5.81 1.40 17.20
CA PRO A 72 4.88 2.19 18.01
C PRO A 72 4.83 3.66 17.63
N GLU A 73 5.97 4.25 17.25
CA GLU A 73 6.09 5.65 16.87
C GLU A 73 5.36 5.92 15.53
N SER A 74 5.52 5.02 14.55
CA SER A 74 4.81 5.11 13.28
C SER A 74 3.30 4.92 13.44
N ALA A 75 2.89 3.96 14.26
CA ALA A 75 1.48 3.74 14.58
C ALA A 75 0.85 4.95 15.32
N ALA A 76 1.60 5.60 16.22
CA ALA A 76 1.15 6.83 16.89
C ALA A 76 0.99 7.96 15.87
N LEU A 77 1.95 8.12 14.96
CA LEU A 77 1.88 9.13 13.90
C LEU A 77 0.69 8.85 12.92
N CYS A 78 0.42 7.59 12.61
CA CYS A 78 -0.77 7.21 11.83
C CYS A 78 -2.06 7.67 12.53
N ARG A 79 -2.19 7.43 13.84
CA ARG A 79 -3.36 7.90 14.61
C ARG A 79 -3.49 9.43 14.59
N GLU A 80 -2.38 10.15 14.75
CA GLU A 80 -2.36 11.63 14.65
C GLU A 80 -2.81 12.09 13.26
N ASN A 81 -2.30 11.47 12.20
CA ASN A 81 -2.65 11.81 10.82
C ASN A 81 -4.12 11.49 10.51
N MET A 82 -4.66 10.36 10.98
CA MET A 82 -6.07 10.04 10.87
C MET A 82 -6.94 11.10 11.57
N ALA A 83 -6.63 11.42 12.82
CA ALA A 83 -7.37 12.42 13.60
C ALA A 83 -7.30 13.82 12.98
N ALA A 84 -6.13 14.24 12.46
CA ALA A 84 -5.96 15.55 11.80
C ALA A 84 -6.79 15.69 10.52
N ASN A 85 -7.20 14.58 9.91
CA ASN A 85 -8.08 14.52 8.74
C ASN A 85 -9.54 14.21 9.10
N GLY A 86 -9.90 14.22 10.39
CA GLY A 86 -11.28 14.01 10.85
C GLY A 86 -11.74 12.55 10.86
N PHE A 87 -10.81 11.59 10.74
CA PHE A 87 -11.11 10.16 10.77
C PHE A 87 -10.86 9.55 12.15
N GLY A 88 -11.62 8.49 12.48
CA GLY A 88 -11.42 7.72 13.71
C GLY A 88 -10.06 7.02 13.69
N SER A 89 -9.31 7.10 14.79
CA SER A 89 -7.96 6.54 14.92
C SER A 89 -7.91 5.23 15.73
N ASP A 90 -9.03 4.81 16.34
CA ASP A 90 -9.12 3.62 17.20
C ASP A 90 -8.87 2.30 16.41
N GLY A 91 -9.01 2.36 15.10
CA GLY A 91 -8.76 1.23 14.21
C GLY A 91 -7.28 0.95 13.95
N ILE A 92 -6.35 1.79 14.43
CA ILE A 92 -4.91 1.61 14.22
C ILE A 92 -4.30 0.80 15.37
N VAL A 93 -3.88 -0.42 15.05
CA VAL A 93 -3.31 -1.39 15.99
C VAL A 93 -1.78 -1.34 15.91
N THR A 94 -1.13 -1.22 17.07
CA THR A 94 0.32 -1.43 17.16
C THR A 94 0.56 -2.92 17.41
N GLY A 95 1.22 -3.60 16.46
CA GLY A 95 1.45 -5.04 16.58
C GLY A 95 2.21 -5.64 15.41
N ASP A 96 2.71 -6.85 15.63
CA ASP A 96 3.39 -7.63 14.60
C ASP A 96 2.37 -8.28 13.67
N LEU A 97 2.46 -7.98 12.37
CA LEU A 97 1.59 -8.55 11.36
C LEU A 97 1.57 -10.09 11.36
N ARG A 98 2.66 -10.75 11.76
CA ARG A 98 2.72 -12.21 11.86
C ARG A 98 1.79 -12.79 12.93
N GLN A 99 1.35 -11.96 13.88
CA GLN A 99 0.37 -12.28 14.92
C GLN A 99 -1.08 -11.96 14.51
N TYR A 100 -1.35 -11.86 13.21
CA TYR A 100 -2.65 -11.46 12.67
C TYR A 100 -3.85 -12.24 13.22
N ARG A 101 -3.64 -13.50 13.64
CA ARG A 101 -4.70 -14.35 14.22
C ARG A 101 -5.12 -13.93 15.63
N GLU A 102 -4.21 -13.29 16.37
CA GLU A 102 -4.44 -12.78 17.72
C GLU A 102 -5.02 -11.38 17.67
N LEU A 103 -4.63 -10.60 16.67
CA LEU A 103 -4.98 -9.20 16.52
C LEU A 103 -6.34 -8.98 15.84
N PHE A 104 -6.76 -9.89 14.95
CA PHE A 104 -7.90 -9.67 14.07
C PHE A 104 -8.75 -10.92 13.84
N THR A 105 -10.01 -10.69 13.46
CA THR A 105 -10.95 -11.74 13.09
C THR A 105 -10.76 -12.19 11.64
N ALA A 106 -10.86 -13.51 11.39
CA ALA A 106 -10.74 -14.08 10.04
C ALA A 106 -11.87 -13.62 9.12
N GLY A 107 -11.54 -13.29 7.86
CA GLY A 107 -12.52 -13.00 6.82
C GLY A 107 -13.35 -11.74 7.08
N GLU A 108 -12.82 -10.80 7.83
CA GLU A 108 -13.53 -9.58 8.24
C GLU A 108 -13.52 -8.48 7.17
N TYR A 109 -12.52 -8.46 6.29
CA TYR A 109 -12.27 -7.33 5.39
C TYR A 109 -12.65 -7.64 3.94
N ASP A 110 -13.26 -6.64 3.27
CA ASP A 110 -13.54 -6.68 1.83
C ASP A 110 -12.28 -6.43 1.02
N LEU A 111 -11.41 -5.56 1.55
CA LEU A 111 -10.16 -5.15 0.93
C LEU A 111 -9.03 -5.13 1.97
N VAL A 112 -7.96 -5.81 1.64
CA VAL A 112 -6.66 -5.72 2.33
C VAL A 112 -5.72 -4.94 1.42
N VAL A 113 -4.99 -3.97 1.96
CA VAL A 113 -3.98 -3.22 1.20
C VAL A 113 -2.63 -3.28 1.89
N SER A 114 -1.55 -3.11 1.13
CA SER A 114 -0.21 -2.95 1.69
C SER A 114 0.72 -2.23 0.72
N ASN A 115 1.50 -1.31 1.25
CA ASN A 115 2.71 -0.80 0.63
C ASN A 115 3.92 -1.32 1.44
N PRO A 116 4.31 -2.59 1.23
CA PRO A 116 5.36 -3.20 2.03
C PRO A 116 6.72 -2.59 1.70
N PRO A 117 7.69 -2.59 2.63
CA PRO A 117 9.06 -2.22 2.30
C PRO A 117 9.58 -3.11 1.17
N TYR A 118 10.28 -2.50 0.19
CA TYR A 118 10.79 -3.22 -0.98
C TYR A 118 12.02 -4.03 -0.60
N PHE A 119 11.83 -5.30 -0.37
CA PHE A 119 12.86 -6.26 -0.03
C PHE A 119 13.83 -6.44 -1.21
N THR A 120 15.08 -6.11 -1.04
CA THR A 120 16.12 -6.32 -2.06
C THR A 120 16.80 -7.67 -1.85
N SER A 121 16.32 -8.71 -2.50
CA SER A 121 17.10 -9.95 -2.65
C SER A 121 18.16 -9.71 -3.74
N GLY A 122 19.40 -9.39 -3.35
CA GLY A 122 20.59 -9.69 -4.14
C GLY A 122 20.86 -8.97 -5.45
N SER A 123 20.19 -7.88 -5.84
CA SER A 123 20.53 -7.16 -7.06
C SER A 123 21.36 -5.90 -6.78
N GLY A 124 22.56 -5.88 -7.36
CA GLY A 124 23.56 -4.82 -7.20
C GLY A 124 23.05 -3.41 -7.47
N VAL A 125 23.66 -2.46 -6.74
CA VAL A 125 23.50 -1.00 -6.80
C VAL A 125 22.31 -0.46 -6.01
N THR A 126 22.32 -0.65 -4.71
CA THR A 126 21.63 0.19 -3.73
C THR A 126 22.66 0.70 -2.73
N ALA A 127 22.46 1.91 -2.22
CA ALA A 127 23.35 2.46 -1.20
C ALA A 127 23.44 1.50 -0.01
N PRO A 128 24.60 1.41 0.69
CA PRO A 128 24.78 0.51 1.83
C PRO A 128 23.72 0.66 2.92
N ASP A 129 23.17 1.87 3.10
CA ASP A 129 22.15 2.17 4.10
C ASP A 129 20.78 1.64 3.69
N ASP A 130 20.43 1.68 2.40
CA ASP A 130 19.17 1.11 1.89
C ASP A 130 19.13 -0.41 2.00
N ARG A 131 20.28 -1.09 1.79
CA ARG A 131 20.40 -2.54 1.97
C ARG A 131 20.25 -2.96 3.44
N ARG A 132 20.77 -2.15 4.37
CA ARG A 132 20.64 -2.41 5.81
C ARG A 132 19.23 -2.15 6.32
N ALA A 133 18.54 -1.16 5.77
CA ALA A 133 17.13 -0.89 6.07
C ALA A 133 16.26 -2.03 5.54
N ALA A 134 16.39 -2.37 4.26
CA ALA A 134 15.65 -3.47 3.64
C ALA A 134 15.88 -4.82 4.34
N ALA A 135 17.15 -5.16 4.69
CA ALA A 135 17.46 -6.39 5.43
C ALA A 135 16.94 -6.41 6.87
N ARG A 136 16.72 -5.23 7.49
CA ARG A 136 16.01 -5.14 8.78
C ARG A 136 14.53 -5.41 8.61
N ASP A 137 13.93 -4.87 7.57
CA ASP A 137 12.50 -4.98 7.30
C ASP A 137 12.10 -6.40 6.88
N GLU A 138 12.93 -7.11 6.09
CA GLU A 138 12.71 -8.54 5.77
C GLU A 138 12.71 -9.46 7.00
N ARG A 139 13.45 -9.11 8.05
CA ARG A 139 13.41 -9.86 9.32
C ARG A 139 12.09 -9.69 10.05
N PHE A 140 11.33 -8.66 9.73
CA PHE A 140 10.05 -8.37 10.39
C PHE A 140 8.84 -8.93 9.64
N CYS A 141 8.86 -8.98 8.30
CA CYS A 141 7.73 -9.52 7.53
C CYS A 141 8.18 -9.89 6.11
N THR A 142 7.94 -11.11 5.69
CA THR A 142 8.19 -11.60 4.32
C THR A 142 6.95 -11.45 3.44
N LEU A 143 7.10 -11.61 2.11
CA LEU A 143 5.95 -11.68 1.19
C LEU A 143 5.00 -12.84 1.55
N GLU A 144 5.53 -13.96 2.03
CA GLU A 144 4.74 -15.11 2.47
C GLU A 144 3.92 -14.76 3.72
N ASP A 145 4.52 -14.07 4.71
CA ASP A 145 3.80 -13.60 5.89
C ASP A 145 2.68 -12.62 5.52
N LEU A 146 2.99 -11.69 4.63
CA LEU A 146 2.04 -10.69 4.14
C LEU A 146 0.85 -11.36 3.43
N CYS A 147 1.11 -12.31 2.52
CA CYS A 147 0.06 -13.04 1.80
C CYS A 147 -0.73 -13.97 2.73
N ALA A 148 -0.09 -14.57 3.74
CA ALA A 148 -0.77 -15.38 4.76
C ALA A 148 -1.74 -14.53 5.59
N ALA A 149 -1.31 -13.35 6.03
CA ALA A 149 -2.16 -12.42 6.74
C ALA A 149 -3.29 -11.89 5.86
N ALA A 150 -2.99 -11.48 4.62
CA ALA A 150 -3.99 -11.03 3.67
C ALA A 150 -5.07 -12.09 3.39
N LYS A 151 -4.66 -13.35 3.20
CA LYS A 151 -5.60 -14.48 3.07
C LYS A 151 -6.50 -14.63 4.27
N TYR A 152 -5.94 -14.56 5.49
CA TYR A 152 -6.71 -14.74 6.72
C TYR A 152 -7.73 -13.62 6.92
N LEU A 153 -7.31 -12.39 6.72
CA LEU A 153 -8.08 -11.17 7.00
C LEU A 153 -9.14 -10.90 5.93
N CYS A 154 -8.81 -11.11 4.66
CA CYS A 154 -9.72 -10.89 3.54
C CYS A 154 -10.87 -11.91 3.57
N ARG A 155 -12.12 -11.49 3.39
CA ARG A 155 -13.25 -12.41 3.23
C ARG A 155 -13.15 -13.21 1.93
N TRP A 156 -13.89 -14.30 1.81
CA TRP A 156 -13.98 -15.02 0.55
C TRP A 156 -14.52 -14.12 -0.57
N GLY A 157 -13.82 -14.09 -1.70
CA GLY A 157 -14.14 -13.20 -2.81
C GLY A 157 -13.74 -11.74 -2.61
N GLY A 158 -13.15 -11.38 -1.46
CA GLY A 158 -12.57 -10.07 -1.23
C GLY A 158 -11.23 -9.90 -1.92
N SER A 159 -10.69 -8.67 -1.92
CA SER A 159 -9.49 -8.29 -2.67
C SER A 159 -8.30 -8.01 -1.76
N PHE A 160 -7.11 -8.31 -2.26
CA PHE A 160 -5.83 -7.87 -1.72
C PHE A 160 -5.11 -7.03 -2.76
N ALA A 161 -4.79 -5.77 -2.45
CA ALA A 161 -4.07 -4.87 -3.34
C ALA A 161 -2.73 -4.43 -2.72
N LEU A 162 -1.69 -4.43 -3.54
CA LEU A 162 -0.36 -3.99 -3.12
C LEU A 162 0.39 -3.29 -4.23
N VAL A 163 1.37 -2.47 -3.86
CA VAL A 163 2.39 -1.92 -4.74
C VAL A 163 3.70 -2.65 -4.49
N HIS A 164 4.47 -2.91 -5.54
CA HIS A 164 5.78 -3.55 -5.43
C HIS A 164 6.72 -3.16 -6.58
N ARG A 165 7.96 -3.63 -6.51
CA ARG A 165 8.92 -3.49 -7.60
C ARG A 165 8.65 -4.54 -8.69
N PRO A 166 8.71 -4.16 -10.01
CA PRO A 166 8.47 -5.08 -11.13
C PRO A 166 9.40 -6.29 -11.15
N GLU A 167 10.65 -6.14 -10.67
CA GLU A 167 11.66 -7.21 -10.63
C GLU A 167 11.22 -8.39 -9.75
N ARG A 168 10.32 -8.13 -8.79
CA ARG A 168 9.80 -9.15 -7.88
C ARG A 168 8.40 -9.65 -8.24
N LEU A 169 7.89 -9.30 -9.41
CA LEU A 169 6.54 -9.65 -9.82
C LEU A 169 6.28 -11.16 -9.77
N SER A 170 7.23 -11.97 -10.21
CA SER A 170 7.11 -13.43 -10.17
C SER A 170 6.99 -13.97 -8.73
N GLU A 171 7.77 -13.43 -7.81
CA GLU A 171 7.72 -13.81 -6.39
C GLU A 171 6.38 -13.41 -5.76
N VAL A 172 5.89 -12.18 -6.05
CA VAL A 172 4.60 -11.70 -5.57
C VAL A 172 3.48 -12.61 -6.06
N PHE A 173 3.45 -12.97 -7.34
CA PHE A 173 2.43 -13.87 -7.90
C PHE A 173 2.50 -15.26 -7.28
N CYS A 174 3.71 -15.82 -7.11
CA CYS A 174 3.88 -17.10 -6.44
C CYS A 174 3.38 -17.07 -5.00
N ALA A 175 3.72 -16.05 -4.22
CA ALA A 175 3.24 -15.91 -2.84
C ALA A 175 1.71 -15.76 -2.79
N MET A 176 1.13 -14.89 -3.61
CA MET A 176 -0.33 -14.72 -3.68
C MET A 176 -1.04 -16.03 -4.00
N THR A 177 -0.63 -16.73 -5.05
CA THR A 177 -1.30 -17.98 -5.50
C THR A 177 -1.15 -19.11 -4.50
N ARG A 178 0.01 -19.28 -3.85
CA ARG A 178 0.20 -20.24 -2.75
C ARG A 178 -0.77 -20.03 -1.60
N HIS A 179 -1.13 -18.77 -1.34
CA HIS A 179 -2.09 -18.42 -0.30
C HIS A 179 -3.55 -18.36 -0.80
N GLY A 180 -3.83 -18.82 -2.04
CA GLY A 180 -5.19 -18.83 -2.60
C GLY A 180 -5.75 -17.45 -2.89
N ILE A 181 -4.86 -16.48 -3.17
CA ILE A 181 -5.19 -15.15 -3.66
C ILE A 181 -4.80 -15.11 -5.13
N GLU A 182 -5.78 -15.18 -6.01
CA GLU A 182 -5.54 -15.20 -7.46
C GLU A 182 -5.32 -13.77 -7.99
N PRO A 183 -4.19 -13.45 -8.65
CA PRO A 183 -3.97 -12.14 -9.29
C PRO A 183 -5.05 -11.83 -10.33
N LYS A 184 -5.66 -10.65 -10.26
CA LYS A 184 -6.80 -10.26 -11.09
C LYS A 184 -6.58 -9.00 -11.91
N ARG A 185 -5.91 -8.01 -11.35
CA ARG A 185 -5.54 -6.78 -12.06
C ARG A 185 -4.07 -6.47 -11.81
N LEU A 186 -3.41 -6.01 -12.86
CA LEU A 186 -2.03 -5.54 -12.81
C LEU A 186 -1.93 -4.24 -13.59
N ARG A 187 -1.21 -3.27 -13.04
CA ARG A 187 -0.89 -2.02 -13.70
C ARG A 187 0.58 -1.68 -13.48
N MET A 188 1.33 -1.53 -14.55
CA MET A 188 2.70 -1.03 -14.50
C MET A 188 2.70 0.48 -14.34
N VAL A 189 3.64 1.02 -13.57
CA VAL A 189 3.89 2.45 -13.46
C VAL A 189 5.22 2.76 -14.14
N GLN A 190 5.21 3.73 -15.03
CA GLN A 190 6.39 4.18 -15.80
C GLN A 190 6.58 5.68 -15.58
N TYR A 191 7.83 6.12 -15.53
CA TYR A 191 8.12 7.55 -15.45
C TYR A 191 7.59 8.29 -16.68
N LYS A 192 7.83 7.76 -17.89
CA LYS A 192 7.31 8.26 -19.17
C LYS A 192 7.10 7.11 -20.16
N ALA A 193 6.42 7.37 -21.25
CA ALA A 193 6.22 6.40 -22.32
C ALA A 193 7.55 5.79 -22.81
N GLY A 194 7.59 4.47 -22.92
CA GLY A 194 8.78 3.71 -23.34
C GLY A 194 9.87 3.53 -22.28
N ALA A 195 9.74 4.13 -21.10
CA ALA A 195 10.63 3.85 -19.98
C ALA A 195 10.33 2.47 -19.36
N ALA A 196 11.34 1.84 -18.76
CA ALA A 196 11.11 0.64 -17.96
C ALA A 196 10.18 0.96 -16.77
N PRO A 197 9.24 0.04 -16.41
CA PRO A 197 8.42 0.22 -15.24
C PRO A 197 9.29 0.28 -13.97
N ASN A 198 8.92 1.17 -13.04
CA ASN A 198 9.59 1.29 -11.74
C ASN A 198 8.75 0.77 -10.58
N LEU A 199 7.43 0.67 -10.78
CA LEU A 199 6.50 0.10 -9.83
C LEU A 199 5.47 -0.78 -10.56
N VAL A 200 4.85 -1.68 -9.81
CA VAL A 200 3.70 -2.45 -10.24
C VAL A 200 2.61 -2.40 -9.17
N LEU A 201 1.39 -2.12 -9.58
CA LEU A 201 0.19 -2.16 -8.76
C LEU A 201 -0.53 -3.47 -9.07
N ILE A 202 -0.85 -4.24 -8.05
CA ILE A 202 -1.41 -5.58 -8.19
C ILE A 202 -2.66 -5.70 -7.32
N GLU A 203 -3.74 -6.25 -7.87
CA GLU A 203 -4.89 -6.72 -7.11
C GLU A 203 -5.07 -8.21 -7.35
N GLY A 204 -5.25 -8.96 -6.26
CA GLY A 204 -5.68 -10.34 -6.29
C GLY A 204 -6.98 -10.55 -5.52
N ARG A 205 -7.64 -11.67 -5.78
CA ARG A 205 -8.91 -12.02 -5.15
C ARG A 205 -8.79 -13.34 -4.40
N ARG A 206 -9.19 -13.36 -3.13
CA ARG A 206 -9.25 -14.60 -2.33
C ARG A 206 -10.25 -15.57 -2.94
N GLY A 207 -9.80 -16.77 -3.29
CA GLY A 207 -10.63 -17.80 -3.95
C GLY A 207 -11.05 -17.45 -5.37
N GLY A 208 -10.37 -16.50 -6.03
CA GLY A 208 -10.60 -16.16 -7.43
C GLY A 208 -10.26 -17.30 -8.37
N LYS A 209 -10.95 -17.36 -9.51
CA LYS A 209 -10.58 -18.23 -10.64
C LYS A 209 -9.48 -17.56 -11.45
N SER A 210 -8.70 -18.32 -12.21
CA SER A 210 -7.67 -17.80 -13.13
C SER A 210 -8.20 -16.71 -14.06
N GLY A 211 -7.34 -15.80 -14.45
CA GLY A 211 -7.63 -14.69 -15.36
C GLY A 211 -7.14 -13.37 -14.84
N LEU A 212 -5.99 -12.92 -15.36
CA LEU A 212 -5.35 -11.64 -15.07
C LEU A 212 -5.68 -10.61 -16.15
N SER A 213 -6.13 -9.43 -15.73
CA SER A 213 -6.27 -8.25 -16.58
C SER A 213 -5.07 -7.34 -16.40
N ILE A 214 -4.36 -7.06 -17.49
CA ILE A 214 -3.26 -6.10 -17.52
C ILE A 214 -3.82 -4.77 -18.02
N LEU A 215 -3.77 -3.75 -17.15
CA LEU A 215 -4.26 -2.42 -17.48
C LEU A 215 -3.19 -1.63 -18.27
N PRO A 216 -3.60 -0.62 -19.05
CA PRO A 216 -2.64 0.33 -19.64
C PRO A 216 -1.70 0.89 -18.57
N PRO A 217 -0.41 1.08 -18.87
CA PRO A 217 0.54 1.60 -17.91
C PRO A 217 0.13 2.99 -17.41
N LEU A 218 0.37 3.27 -16.15
CA LEU A 218 0.29 4.61 -15.59
C LEU A 218 1.59 5.34 -15.92
N LEU A 219 1.49 6.40 -16.71
CA LEU A 219 2.63 7.26 -17.04
C LEU A 219 2.64 8.45 -16.06
N LEU A 220 3.77 8.67 -15.39
CA LEU A 220 3.88 9.77 -14.44
C LEU A 220 4.04 11.11 -15.17
N THR A 221 4.82 11.14 -16.25
CA THR A 221 5.05 12.36 -17.04
C THR A 221 4.74 12.15 -18.51
N ASP A 222 4.38 13.24 -19.19
CA ASP A 222 4.22 13.31 -20.62
C ASP A 222 5.60 13.45 -21.36
N GLU A 223 5.56 13.68 -22.67
CA GLU A 223 6.77 13.87 -23.49
C GLU A 223 7.57 15.12 -23.12
N ASN A 224 6.95 16.11 -22.52
CA ASN A 224 7.55 17.38 -22.10
C ASN A 224 8.08 17.33 -20.65
N GLY A 225 7.86 16.21 -19.93
CA GLY A 225 8.24 16.05 -18.54
C GLY A 225 7.23 16.66 -17.53
N ALA A 226 6.06 17.09 -17.99
CA ALA A 226 4.97 17.52 -17.12
C ALA A 226 4.13 16.33 -16.66
N ASP A 227 3.46 16.47 -15.50
CA ASP A 227 2.56 15.44 -15.01
C ASP A 227 1.45 15.15 -16.01
N THR A 228 1.17 13.86 -16.23
CA THR A 228 0.07 13.45 -17.12
C THR A 228 -1.28 13.89 -16.54
N ALA A 229 -2.31 13.95 -17.39
CA ALA A 229 -3.66 14.26 -16.94
C ALA A 229 -4.14 13.33 -15.82
N GLU A 230 -3.82 12.05 -15.92
CA GLU A 230 -4.18 11.05 -14.91
C GLU A 230 -3.44 11.28 -13.59
N VAL A 231 -2.15 11.62 -13.61
CA VAL A 231 -1.40 11.97 -12.39
C VAL A 231 -1.97 13.21 -11.74
N ARG A 232 -2.29 14.25 -12.53
CA ARG A 232 -2.95 15.44 -11.99
C ARG A 232 -4.29 15.13 -11.34
N GLU A 233 -5.09 14.25 -11.94
CA GLU A 233 -6.36 13.80 -11.33
C GLU A 233 -6.11 13.08 -10.00
N ILE A 234 -5.12 12.17 -9.94
CA ILE A 234 -4.74 11.44 -8.72
C ILE A 234 -4.30 12.39 -7.60
N TYR A 235 -3.59 13.46 -7.94
CA TYR A 235 -3.10 14.47 -6.99
C TYR A 235 -4.03 15.69 -6.85
N HIS A 236 -5.20 15.69 -7.50
CA HIS A 236 -6.18 16.78 -7.49
C HIS A 236 -5.59 18.15 -7.91
N LEU A 237 -4.71 18.17 -8.93
CA LEU A 237 -3.99 19.33 -9.46
C LEU A 237 -4.64 19.89 -10.73
#